data_d6284739120437cf91e41f0412bb833e
#
_entry.id   d6284739120437cf91e41f0412bb833e
#
_cell.length_a   1.000
_cell.length_b   1.000
_cell.length_c   1.000
_cell.angle_alpha   90.00
_cell.angle_beta   90.00
_cell.angle_gamma   90.00
#
_symmetry.space_group_name_H-M   'P 1'
#
loop_
_entity.id
_entity.type
_entity.pdbx_description
1 polymer ?
#
loop_
_entity_poly.entity_id
_entity_poly.type
_entity_poly.pdbx_seq_one_letter_code
_entity_poly.pdbx_strand_id
1 'polypeptide(L)'
;MARYTDEQCRICRREGQKLFLKGSRCCTDKCSISRRNYAPGQHGQKRAKLSEYGTQLREKQKTKSYYGVGEKQFRRYFQMASNKKGVTGENLLQILESRLDNVVYRLGFGASRAQARQLVNHGQFEVNGRKVNIPSYLVKAGDIINVRESKKDNVAIKANIEANSARPIPAWLELNNETLSGKVVRLASREDVDIPVEEHLIVELYSK
;
A
#
# COMPACT_ATOMS: atom_id res chain seq x y z
N MET A 1 9.28 -9.10 10.06
CA MET A 1 9.56 -8.43 8.78
C MET A 1 9.78 -6.94 9.04
N ALA A 2 10.94 -6.38 8.66
CA ALA A 2 11.29 -4.99 8.91
C ALA A 2 10.33 -4.02 8.19
N ARG A 3 10.00 -2.92 8.85
CA ARG A 3 9.19 -1.82 8.30
C ARG A 3 9.77 -0.49 8.74
N TYR A 4 9.41 0.58 8.04
CA TYR A 4 9.69 1.94 8.51
C TYR A 4 8.78 2.26 9.70
N THR A 5 9.37 2.61 10.84
CA THR A 5 8.66 2.88 12.10
C THR A 5 8.71 4.34 12.51
N ASP A 6 9.55 5.13 11.83
CA ASP A 6 9.74 6.54 12.13
C ASP A 6 8.57 7.41 11.60
N GLU A 7 8.77 8.70 11.57
CA GLU A 7 7.77 9.72 11.26
C GLU A 7 7.28 9.67 9.82
N GLN A 8 6.14 9.05 9.57
CA GLN A 8 5.51 8.89 8.23
C GLN A 8 5.31 10.21 7.49
N CYS A 9 5.02 11.30 8.21
CA CYS A 9 4.81 12.61 7.59
C CYS A 9 6.08 13.19 6.94
N ARG A 10 7.27 12.77 7.37
CA ARG A 10 8.54 13.16 6.72
C ARG A 10 8.64 12.59 5.31
N ILE A 11 8.10 11.38 5.10
CA ILE A 11 8.07 10.74 3.78
C ILE A 11 7.23 11.57 2.81
N CYS A 12 5.96 11.87 3.15
CA CYS A 12 5.08 12.68 2.30
C CYS A 12 5.71 14.03 1.95
N ARG A 13 6.33 14.71 2.93
CA ARG A 13 7.03 15.98 2.70
C ARG A 13 8.26 15.83 1.82
N ARG A 14 8.99 14.72 1.93
CA ARG A 14 10.16 14.44 1.09
C ARG A 14 9.78 14.18 -0.35
N GLU A 15 8.66 13.47 -0.57
CA GLU A 15 8.14 13.16 -1.90
C GLU A 15 7.27 14.29 -2.50
N GLY A 16 6.98 15.34 -1.72
CA GLY A 16 6.20 16.50 -2.17
C GLY A 16 4.73 16.21 -2.43
N GLN A 17 4.20 15.05 -2.01
CA GLN A 17 2.81 14.64 -2.27
C GLN A 17 2.21 13.83 -1.13
N LYS A 18 0.86 13.82 -1.04
CA LYS A 18 0.13 13.05 -0.05
C LYS A 18 0.15 11.56 -0.41
N LEU A 19 0.73 10.73 0.45
CA LEU A 19 0.74 9.27 0.30
C LEU A 19 -0.28 8.57 1.21
N PHE A 20 -1.10 9.33 1.94
CA PHE A 20 -2.17 8.83 2.82
C PHE A 20 -1.73 7.76 3.83
N LEU A 21 -0.51 7.87 4.37
CA LEU A 21 0.11 6.86 5.24
C LEU A 21 -0.50 6.79 6.65
N LYS A 22 -1.22 7.84 7.09
CA LYS A 22 -1.85 7.95 8.42
C LYS A 22 -3.38 7.89 8.40
N GLY A 23 -3.98 7.45 7.30
CA GLY A 23 -5.45 7.33 7.17
C GLY A 23 -6.17 8.67 7.27
N SER A 24 -7.24 8.75 8.07
CA SER A 24 -8.15 9.91 8.20
C SER A 24 -7.43 11.23 8.46
N ARG A 25 -6.36 11.24 9.25
CA ARG A 25 -5.56 12.45 9.50
C ARG A 25 -5.01 13.09 8.21
N CYS A 26 -4.74 12.31 7.18
CA CYS A 26 -4.21 12.81 5.91
C CYS A 26 -5.25 13.60 5.09
N CYS A 27 -6.53 13.42 5.40
CA CYS A 27 -7.66 14.10 4.77
C CYS A 27 -8.05 15.41 5.49
N THR A 28 -7.50 15.67 6.69
CA THR A 28 -7.77 16.86 7.48
C THR A 28 -6.70 17.93 7.35
N ASP A 29 -6.96 19.15 7.84
CA ASP A 29 -6.00 20.26 7.91
C ASP A 29 -4.81 19.97 8.83
N LYS A 30 -4.89 18.91 9.66
CA LYS A 30 -3.78 18.42 10.47
C LYS A 30 -2.70 17.69 9.64
N CYS A 31 -2.89 17.56 8.33
CA CYS A 31 -1.92 16.95 7.44
C CYS A 31 -0.63 17.77 7.37
N SER A 32 0.50 17.10 7.58
CA SER A 32 1.81 17.77 7.65
C SER A 32 2.23 18.42 6.32
N ILE A 33 1.87 17.83 5.18
CA ILE A 33 2.21 18.40 3.87
C ILE A 33 1.36 19.63 3.54
N SER A 34 0.10 19.67 4.01
CA SER A 34 -0.75 20.85 3.85
C SER A 34 -0.23 22.05 4.63
N ARG A 35 0.41 21.80 5.78
CA ARG A 35 0.98 22.85 6.64
C ARG A 35 2.41 23.27 6.21
N ARG A 36 3.22 22.32 5.72
CA ARG A 36 4.64 22.52 5.39
C ARG A 36 4.98 21.79 4.11
N ASN A 37 4.74 22.43 2.99
CA ASN A 37 4.96 21.86 1.65
C ASN A 37 6.43 21.94 1.21
N TYR A 38 7.35 21.50 2.07
CA TYR A 38 8.78 21.40 1.75
C TYR A 38 9.40 20.18 2.44
N ALA A 39 10.52 19.72 1.90
CA ALA A 39 11.24 18.55 2.41
C ALA A 39 11.66 18.75 3.87
N PRO A 40 11.75 17.68 4.69
CA PRO A 40 12.25 17.78 6.04
C PRO A 40 13.76 18.07 6.08
N GLY A 41 14.22 18.69 7.17
CA GLY A 41 15.62 19.03 7.40
C GLY A 41 15.91 20.52 7.24
N GLN A 42 17.13 20.94 7.64
CA GLN A 42 17.55 22.34 7.65
C GLN A 42 17.52 22.99 6.26
N HIS A 43 17.84 22.23 5.22
CA HIS A 43 17.88 22.71 3.84
C HIS A 43 16.62 22.33 3.02
N GLY A 44 15.52 21.96 3.69
CA GLY A 44 14.30 21.48 3.02
C GLY A 44 13.63 22.48 2.07
N GLN A 45 13.87 23.78 2.26
CA GLN A 45 13.31 24.85 1.42
C GLN A 45 14.18 25.17 0.18
N LYS A 46 15.43 24.66 0.13
CA LYS A 46 16.27 24.87 -1.04
C LYS A 46 15.69 24.15 -2.26
N ARG A 47 15.51 24.87 -3.35
CA ARG A 47 15.17 24.30 -4.65
C ARG A 47 16.46 23.81 -5.31
N ALA A 48 16.63 22.50 -5.39
CA ALA A 48 17.71 21.88 -6.15
C ALA A 48 17.10 21.16 -7.35
N LYS A 49 17.72 21.31 -8.53
CA LYS A 49 17.37 20.51 -9.71
C LYS A 49 17.74 19.04 -9.40
N LEU A 50 16.78 18.15 -9.52
CA LEU A 50 17.04 16.71 -9.39
C LEU A 50 17.81 16.23 -10.61
N SER A 51 18.82 15.41 -10.39
CA SER A 51 19.45 14.63 -11.46
C SER A 51 18.48 13.54 -11.93
N GLU A 52 18.71 13.00 -13.11
CA GLU A 52 17.93 11.86 -13.62
C GLU A 52 17.92 10.69 -12.64
N TYR A 53 19.06 10.30 -12.13
CA TYR A 53 19.17 9.29 -11.05
C TYR A 53 18.34 9.68 -9.82
N GLY A 54 18.38 10.95 -9.43
CA GLY A 54 17.59 11.45 -8.30
C GLY A 54 16.09 11.30 -8.54
N THR A 55 15.60 11.54 -9.75
CA THR A 55 14.19 11.38 -10.13
C THR A 55 13.79 9.90 -10.07
N GLN A 56 14.55 9.02 -10.70
CA GLN A 56 14.34 7.58 -10.68
C GLN A 56 14.34 7.04 -9.24
N LEU A 57 15.29 7.49 -8.41
CA LEU A 57 15.36 7.10 -7.01
C LEU A 57 14.12 7.57 -6.21
N ARG A 58 13.63 8.80 -6.46
CA ARG A 58 12.42 9.31 -5.76
C ARG A 58 11.19 8.51 -6.14
N GLU A 59 10.98 8.17 -7.40
CA GLU A 59 9.86 7.33 -7.82
C GLU A 59 9.89 5.96 -7.13
N LYS A 60 11.04 5.31 -7.07
CA LYS A 60 11.19 4.06 -6.32
C LYS A 60 10.88 4.24 -4.83
N GLN A 61 11.43 5.27 -4.17
CA GLN A 61 11.22 5.49 -2.75
C GLN A 61 9.77 5.84 -2.43
N LYS A 62 9.12 6.61 -3.29
CA LYS A 62 7.69 6.93 -3.20
C LYS A 62 6.84 5.67 -3.22
N THR A 63 7.02 4.82 -4.23
CA THR A 63 6.27 3.57 -4.40
C THR A 63 6.52 2.62 -3.23
N LYS A 64 7.78 2.42 -2.86
CA LYS A 64 8.16 1.59 -1.71
C LYS A 64 7.49 2.04 -0.42
N SER A 65 7.48 3.35 -0.17
CA SER A 65 6.91 3.92 1.05
C SER A 65 5.39 3.87 1.07
N TYR A 66 4.75 4.05 -0.09
CA TYR A 66 3.30 3.96 -0.25
C TYR A 66 2.78 2.58 0.17
N TYR A 67 3.45 1.50 -0.25
CA TYR A 67 3.09 0.12 0.14
C TYR A 67 3.73 -0.32 1.47
N GLY A 68 4.54 0.50 2.11
CA GLY A 68 5.20 0.17 3.38
C GLY A 68 6.16 -1.02 3.29
N VAL A 69 6.82 -1.20 2.16
CA VAL A 69 7.73 -2.32 1.88
C VAL A 69 9.18 -1.92 2.15
N GLY A 70 9.97 -2.83 2.72
CA GLY A 70 11.42 -2.65 2.89
C GLY A 70 12.19 -2.86 1.58
N GLU A 71 13.39 -2.27 1.45
CA GLU A 71 14.20 -2.29 0.22
C GLU A 71 14.49 -3.70 -0.30
N LYS A 72 14.93 -4.59 0.59
CA LYS A 72 15.24 -5.99 0.23
C LYS A 72 14.02 -6.71 -0.37
N GLN A 73 12.84 -6.49 0.22
CA GLN A 73 11.62 -7.10 -0.27
C GLN A 73 11.13 -6.46 -1.58
N PHE A 74 11.29 -5.15 -1.73
CA PHE A 74 10.94 -4.43 -2.95
C PHE A 74 11.79 -4.91 -4.13
N ARG A 75 13.11 -5.06 -3.94
CA ARG A 75 14.02 -5.61 -4.94
C ARG A 75 13.64 -7.03 -5.35
N ARG A 76 13.24 -7.87 -4.37
CA ARG A 76 12.74 -9.22 -4.67
C ARG A 76 11.47 -9.18 -5.54
N TYR A 77 10.55 -8.27 -5.26
CA TYR A 77 9.35 -8.11 -6.09
C TYR A 77 9.68 -7.63 -7.50
N PHE A 78 10.65 -6.74 -7.64
CA PHE A 78 11.16 -6.34 -8.95
C PHE A 78 11.71 -7.53 -9.74
N GLN A 79 12.54 -8.35 -9.14
CA GLN A 79 13.05 -9.58 -9.76
C GLN A 79 11.93 -10.54 -10.16
N MET A 80 10.92 -10.71 -9.31
CA MET A 80 9.75 -11.52 -9.65
C MET A 80 8.96 -10.92 -10.82
N ALA A 81 8.85 -9.60 -10.90
CA ALA A 81 8.15 -8.90 -11.97
C ALA A 81 8.88 -8.99 -13.30
N SER A 82 10.21 -8.87 -13.30
CA SER A 82 11.04 -8.97 -14.52
C SER A 82 11.06 -10.39 -15.11
N ASN A 83 10.84 -11.42 -14.28
CA ASN A 83 10.76 -12.80 -14.73
C ASN A 83 9.37 -13.18 -15.30
N LYS A 84 8.36 -12.31 -15.12
CA LYS A 84 7.02 -12.54 -15.68
C LYS A 84 6.93 -11.99 -17.10
N LYS A 85 6.14 -12.65 -17.95
CA LYS A 85 5.79 -12.13 -19.29
C LYS A 85 4.99 -10.83 -19.16
N GLY A 86 5.22 -9.87 -20.05
CA GLY A 86 4.54 -8.59 -20.11
C GLY A 86 5.40 -7.42 -19.64
N VAL A 87 4.78 -6.27 -19.37
CA VAL A 87 5.47 -5.03 -18.94
C VAL A 87 5.90 -5.15 -17.48
N THR A 88 7.21 -5.08 -17.24
CA THR A 88 7.79 -5.26 -15.89
C THR A 88 7.23 -4.29 -14.86
N GLY A 89 6.98 -3.03 -15.24
CA GLY A 89 6.43 -2.02 -14.35
C GLY A 89 5.01 -2.37 -13.88
N GLU A 90 4.14 -2.79 -14.79
CA GLU A 90 2.78 -3.24 -14.49
C GLU A 90 2.79 -4.49 -13.60
N ASN A 91 3.63 -5.47 -13.95
CA ASN A 91 3.80 -6.68 -13.14
C ASN A 91 4.24 -6.36 -11.71
N LEU A 92 5.14 -5.37 -11.54
CA LEU A 92 5.58 -4.91 -10.23
C LEU A 92 4.42 -4.33 -9.41
N LEU A 93 3.64 -3.44 -10.02
CA LEU A 93 2.47 -2.84 -9.37
C LEU A 93 1.41 -3.89 -9.02
N GLN A 94 1.16 -4.84 -9.91
CA GLN A 94 0.27 -5.97 -9.68
C GLN A 94 0.71 -6.81 -8.46
N ILE A 95 2.01 -7.12 -8.34
CA ILE A 95 2.55 -7.84 -7.19
C ILE A 95 2.39 -7.03 -5.90
N LEU A 96 2.61 -5.72 -5.95
CA LEU A 96 2.46 -4.84 -4.79
C LEU A 96 1.00 -4.72 -4.35
N GLU A 97 0.06 -4.63 -5.28
CA GLU A 97 -1.38 -4.63 -4.98
C GLU A 97 -1.86 -5.99 -4.45
N SER A 98 -1.34 -7.10 -4.95
CA SER A 98 -1.72 -8.46 -4.51
C SER A 98 -1.25 -8.82 -3.09
N ARG A 99 -0.57 -7.96 -2.36
CA ARG A 99 -0.15 -8.22 -0.98
C ARG A 99 -1.35 -8.21 -0.04
N LEU A 100 -1.42 -9.17 0.87
CA LEU A 100 -2.53 -9.30 1.81
C LEU A 100 -2.74 -8.05 2.68
N ASP A 101 -1.65 -7.41 3.14
CA ASP A 101 -1.75 -6.16 3.91
C ASP A 101 -2.37 -5.02 3.10
N ASN A 102 -2.08 -4.95 1.80
CA ASN A 102 -2.67 -3.96 0.92
C ASN A 102 -4.13 -4.31 0.56
N VAL A 103 -4.44 -5.58 0.29
CA VAL A 103 -5.81 -6.02 0.00
C VAL A 103 -6.75 -5.75 1.18
N VAL A 104 -6.32 -6.07 2.41
CA VAL A 104 -7.06 -5.76 3.65
C VAL A 104 -7.30 -4.24 3.79
N TYR A 105 -6.33 -3.42 3.39
CA TYR A 105 -6.50 -1.96 3.37
C TYR A 105 -7.48 -1.51 2.26
N ARG A 106 -7.42 -2.09 1.06
CA ARG A 106 -8.31 -1.78 -0.07
C ARG A 106 -9.77 -2.17 0.22
N LEU A 107 -9.98 -3.27 0.92
CA LEU A 107 -11.29 -3.72 1.40
C LEU A 107 -11.85 -2.85 2.54
N GLY A 108 -11.09 -1.89 3.07
CA GLY A 108 -11.59 -0.98 4.11
C GLY A 108 -11.46 -1.50 5.54
N PHE A 109 -10.93 -2.70 5.78
CA PHE A 109 -10.76 -3.24 7.14
C PHE A 109 -9.72 -2.49 7.98
N GLY A 110 -8.89 -1.65 7.37
CA GLY A 110 -7.92 -0.81 8.06
C GLY A 110 -7.97 0.64 7.58
N ALA A 111 -7.84 1.59 8.49
CA ALA A 111 -7.80 3.02 8.18
C ALA A 111 -6.51 3.41 7.43
N SER A 112 -5.45 2.63 7.55
CA SER A 112 -4.19 2.82 6.83
C SER A 112 -3.52 1.47 6.54
N ARG A 113 -2.60 1.44 5.56
CA ARG A 113 -1.81 0.22 5.26
C ARG A 113 -1.01 -0.26 6.47
N ALA A 114 -0.55 0.66 7.32
CA ALA A 114 0.17 0.31 8.55
C ALA A 114 -0.73 -0.42 9.55
N GLN A 115 -1.97 0.03 9.72
CA GLN A 115 -2.97 -0.63 10.57
C GLN A 115 -3.40 -1.97 9.96
N ALA A 116 -3.71 -2.02 8.67
CA ALA A 116 -4.07 -3.26 7.96
C ALA A 116 -2.97 -4.32 8.14
N ARG A 117 -1.71 -3.93 7.96
CA ARG A 117 -0.57 -4.81 8.21
C ARG A 117 -0.50 -5.32 9.66
N GLN A 118 -0.80 -4.47 10.63
CA GLN A 118 -0.84 -4.88 12.04
C GLN A 118 -1.96 -5.88 12.31
N LEU A 119 -3.15 -5.63 11.76
CA LEU A 119 -4.29 -6.56 11.87
C LEU A 119 -3.96 -7.94 11.27
N VAL A 120 -3.30 -7.97 10.09
CA VAL A 120 -2.83 -9.23 9.49
C VAL A 120 -1.82 -9.93 10.38
N ASN A 121 -0.79 -9.22 10.89
CA ASN A 121 0.22 -9.81 11.79
C ASN A 121 -0.41 -10.40 13.06
N HIS A 122 -1.49 -9.79 13.56
CA HIS A 122 -2.24 -10.28 14.72
C HIS A 122 -3.17 -11.46 14.38
N GLY A 123 -3.13 -11.94 13.13
CA GLY A 123 -3.91 -13.12 12.70
C GLY A 123 -5.41 -12.89 12.76
N GLN A 124 -5.88 -11.68 12.42
CA GLN A 124 -7.30 -11.33 12.37
C GLN A 124 -8.01 -11.92 11.14
N PHE A 125 -7.24 -12.30 10.11
CA PHE A 125 -7.76 -12.71 8.81
C PHE A 125 -7.44 -14.16 8.49
N GLU A 126 -8.26 -14.72 7.64
CA GLU A 126 -8.06 -16.01 6.97
C GLU A 126 -8.22 -15.84 5.45
N VAL A 127 -7.53 -16.68 4.71
CA VAL A 127 -7.62 -16.77 3.26
C VAL A 127 -8.05 -18.19 2.92
N ASN A 128 -9.17 -18.35 2.23
CA ASN A 128 -9.75 -19.64 1.88
C ASN A 128 -9.90 -20.58 3.10
N GLY A 129 -10.40 -20.03 4.23
CA GLY A 129 -10.60 -20.76 5.47
C GLY A 129 -9.33 -21.06 6.27
N ARG A 130 -8.15 -20.60 5.84
CA ARG A 130 -6.88 -20.81 6.55
C ARG A 130 -6.37 -19.52 7.15
N LYS A 131 -6.01 -19.53 8.43
CA LYS A 131 -5.40 -18.38 9.11
C LYS A 131 -4.10 -17.98 8.42
N VAL A 132 -3.99 -16.70 8.04
CA VAL A 132 -2.78 -16.11 7.47
C VAL A 132 -2.37 -14.89 8.29
N ASN A 133 -1.14 -14.92 8.84
CA ASN A 133 -0.54 -13.83 9.61
C ASN A 133 0.68 -13.21 8.93
N ILE A 134 0.82 -13.47 7.63
CA ILE A 134 1.96 -13.00 6.82
C ILE A 134 1.49 -11.84 5.92
N PRO A 135 1.85 -10.57 6.22
CA PRO A 135 1.40 -9.41 5.42
C PRO A 135 1.86 -9.42 3.97
N SER A 136 2.95 -10.11 3.67
CA SER A 136 3.50 -10.25 2.32
C SER A 136 2.94 -11.45 1.55
N TYR A 137 1.94 -12.15 2.09
CA TYR A 137 1.21 -13.17 1.35
C TYR A 137 0.63 -12.56 0.08
N LEU A 138 0.82 -13.22 -1.05
CA LEU A 138 0.32 -12.76 -2.34
C LEU A 138 -0.99 -13.50 -2.64
N VAL A 139 -2.08 -12.75 -2.68
CA VAL A 139 -3.38 -13.28 -3.04
C VAL A 139 -3.48 -13.53 -4.53
N LYS A 140 -4.34 -14.46 -4.91
CA LYS A 140 -4.63 -14.83 -6.30
C LYS A 140 -6.08 -14.48 -6.65
N ALA A 141 -6.38 -14.42 -7.94
CA ALA A 141 -7.77 -14.34 -8.39
C ALA A 141 -8.57 -15.56 -7.89
N GLY A 142 -9.77 -15.30 -7.37
CA GLY A 142 -10.62 -16.29 -6.74
C GLY A 142 -10.43 -16.46 -5.24
N ASP A 143 -9.38 -15.90 -4.63
CA ASP A 143 -9.16 -16.00 -3.18
C ASP A 143 -10.23 -15.20 -2.41
N ILE A 144 -10.70 -15.79 -1.30
CA ILE A 144 -11.65 -15.19 -0.37
C ILE A 144 -10.91 -14.87 0.93
N ILE A 145 -10.95 -13.58 1.31
CA ILE A 145 -10.34 -13.07 2.53
C ILE A 145 -11.46 -12.80 3.54
N ASN A 146 -11.47 -13.51 4.65
CA ASN A 146 -12.48 -13.34 5.69
C ASN A 146 -11.86 -12.80 6.97
N VAL A 147 -12.63 -12.02 7.73
CA VAL A 147 -12.32 -11.78 9.15
C VAL A 147 -12.64 -13.07 9.90
N ARG A 148 -11.69 -13.56 10.69
CA ARG A 148 -11.86 -14.79 11.48
C ARG A 148 -13.07 -14.68 12.40
N GLU A 149 -13.81 -15.78 12.55
CA GLU A 149 -15.01 -15.86 13.38
C GLU A 149 -14.77 -15.31 14.80
N SER A 150 -13.70 -15.77 15.46
CA SER A 150 -13.31 -15.31 16.80
C SER A 150 -12.90 -13.84 16.88
N LYS A 151 -12.88 -13.11 15.75
CA LYS A 151 -12.40 -11.71 15.63
C LYS A 151 -13.43 -10.79 14.96
N LYS A 152 -14.61 -11.28 14.63
CA LYS A 152 -15.69 -10.49 14.03
C LYS A 152 -16.17 -9.34 14.93
N ASP A 153 -16.07 -9.53 16.25
CA ASP A 153 -16.44 -8.53 17.25
C ASP A 153 -15.35 -7.49 17.54
N ASN A 154 -14.27 -7.49 16.75
CA ASN A 154 -13.23 -6.50 16.92
C ASN A 154 -13.76 -5.09 16.60
N VAL A 155 -13.88 -4.26 17.64
CA VAL A 155 -14.37 -2.87 17.55
C VAL A 155 -13.60 -2.06 16.53
N ALA A 156 -12.27 -2.26 16.43
CA ALA A 156 -11.44 -1.51 15.49
C ALA A 156 -11.76 -1.86 14.02
N ILE A 157 -12.10 -3.12 13.71
CA ILE A 157 -12.48 -3.52 12.35
C ILE A 157 -13.84 -2.95 11.99
N LYS A 158 -14.84 -3.06 12.89
CA LYS A 158 -16.19 -2.52 12.67
C LYS A 158 -16.14 -0.99 12.46
N ALA A 159 -15.46 -0.25 13.34
CA ALA A 159 -15.27 1.19 13.21
C ALA A 159 -14.52 1.60 11.92
N ASN A 160 -13.55 0.80 11.47
CA ASN A 160 -12.85 1.08 10.21
C ASN A 160 -13.77 0.89 9.00
N ILE A 161 -14.63 -0.12 8.98
CA ILE A 161 -15.57 -0.36 7.88
C ILE A 161 -16.55 0.80 7.77
N GLU A 162 -17.13 1.24 8.89
CA GLU A 162 -18.03 2.39 8.95
C GLU A 162 -17.32 3.67 8.45
N ALA A 163 -16.13 3.95 8.96
CA ALA A 163 -15.35 5.13 8.58
C ALA A 163 -14.88 5.11 7.11
N ASN A 164 -14.71 3.94 6.52
CA ASN A 164 -14.27 3.76 5.13
C ASN A 164 -15.42 3.47 4.16
N SER A 165 -16.68 3.48 4.59
CA SER A 165 -17.85 3.18 3.75
C SER A 165 -17.98 4.08 2.52
N ALA A 166 -17.58 5.35 2.64
CA ALA A 166 -17.55 6.30 1.53
C ALA A 166 -16.37 6.12 0.56
N ARG A 167 -15.42 5.23 0.89
CA ARG A 167 -14.25 5.00 0.06
C ARG A 167 -14.56 3.99 -1.04
N PRO A 168 -14.30 4.31 -2.32
CA PRO A 168 -14.57 3.38 -3.41
C PRO A 168 -13.67 2.14 -3.28
N ILE A 169 -14.28 0.97 -3.41
CA ILE A 169 -13.57 -0.30 -3.49
C ILE A 169 -13.15 -0.49 -4.95
N PRO A 170 -11.87 -0.83 -5.22
CA PRO A 170 -11.42 -1.08 -6.58
C PRO A 170 -12.20 -2.23 -7.26
N ALA A 171 -12.45 -2.12 -8.56
CA ALA A 171 -13.25 -3.08 -9.34
C ALA A 171 -12.71 -4.52 -9.37
N TRP A 172 -11.45 -4.73 -8.97
CA TRP A 172 -10.86 -6.07 -8.88
C TRP A 172 -11.13 -6.79 -7.54
N LEU A 173 -11.82 -6.10 -6.59
CA LEU A 173 -12.22 -6.61 -5.28
C LEU A 173 -13.73 -6.48 -5.09
N GLU A 174 -14.33 -7.47 -4.46
CA GLU A 174 -15.71 -7.43 -3.97
C GLU A 174 -15.71 -7.51 -2.45
N LEU A 175 -16.52 -6.70 -1.78
CA LEU A 175 -16.69 -6.71 -0.33
C LEU A 175 -18.13 -7.10 0.01
N ASN A 176 -18.26 -8.07 0.90
CA ASN A 176 -19.53 -8.37 1.57
C ASN A 176 -19.44 -7.89 3.02
N ASN A 177 -20.20 -6.85 3.34
CA ASN A 177 -20.22 -6.24 4.67
C ASN A 177 -20.89 -7.14 5.72
N GLU A 178 -21.87 -7.94 5.34
CA GLU A 178 -22.61 -8.80 6.27
C GLU A 178 -21.71 -9.92 6.82
N THR A 179 -20.97 -10.55 5.91
CA THR A 179 -20.07 -11.65 6.27
C THR A 179 -18.68 -11.19 6.69
N LEU A 180 -18.35 -9.90 6.53
CA LEU A 180 -17.02 -9.32 6.72
C LEU A 180 -15.97 -10.05 5.86
N SER A 181 -16.32 -10.29 4.60
CA SER A 181 -15.49 -11.01 3.64
C SER A 181 -15.22 -10.19 2.39
N GLY A 182 -14.04 -10.37 1.84
CA GLY A 182 -13.66 -9.80 0.54
C GLY A 182 -13.25 -10.90 -0.43
N LYS A 183 -13.62 -10.77 -1.70
CA LYS A 183 -13.23 -11.68 -2.79
C LYS A 183 -12.34 -10.96 -3.79
N VAL A 184 -11.29 -11.63 -4.22
CA VAL A 184 -10.44 -11.17 -5.32
C VAL A 184 -11.04 -11.68 -6.63
N VAL A 185 -11.66 -10.81 -7.42
CA VAL A 185 -12.29 -11.18 -8.70
C VAL A 185 -11.23 -11.44 -9.76
N ARG A 186 -10.30 -10.50 -9.90
CA ARG A 186 -9.17 -10.57 -10.84
C ARG A 186 -7.92 -9.98 -10.18
N LEU A 187 -6.78 -10.09 -10.79
CA LEU A 187 -5.60 -9.35 -10.34
C LEU A 187 -5.73 -7.87 -10.77
N ALA A 188 -5.15 -6.98 -9.96
CA ALA A 188 -5.15 -5.56 -10.23
C ALA A 188 -4.45 -5.25 -11.57
N SER A 189 -5.06 -4.38 -12.38
CA SER A 189 -4.46 -3.79 -13.56
C SER A 189 -3.79 -2.45 -13.22
N ARG A 190 -3.10 -1.84 -14.19
CA ARG A 190 -2.49 -0.50 -14.01
C ARG A 190 -3.53 0.56 -13.67
N GLU A 191 -4.72 0.48 -14.26
CA GLU A 191 -5.83 1.41 -14.08
C GLU A 191 -6.42 1.40 -12.66
N ASP A 192 -6.31 0.25 -11.97
CA ASP A 192 -6.80 0.10 -10.59
C ASP A 192 -5.86 0.74 -9.54
N VAL A 193 -4.69 1.22 -9.95
CA VAL A 193 -3.66 1.74 -9.06
C VAL A 193 -3.79 3.25 -8.92
N ASP A 194 -4.25 3.74 -7.77
CA ASP A 194 -4.55 5.16 -7.52
C ASP A 194 -3.30 6.05 -7.38
N ILE A 195 -2.13 5.48 -7.12
CA ILE A 195 -0.93 6.28 -6.93
C ILE A 195 -0.37 6.75 -8.28
N PRO A 196 -0.09 8.04 -8.46
CA PRO A 196 0.58 8.54 -9.64
C PRO A 196 2.07 8.15 -9.58
N VAL A 197 2.40 7.02 -10.15
CA VAL A 197 3.76 6.47 -10.24
C VAL A 197 4.15 6.30 -11.69
N GLU A 198 5.37 6.73 -12.00
CA GLU A 198 6.02 6.49 -13.29
C GLU A 198 6.87 5.23 -13.17
N GLU A 199 6.26 4.07 -13.38
CA GLU A 199 6.88 2.76 -13.20
C GLU A 199 8.09 2.52 -14.08
N HIS A 200 8.15 3.14 -15.28
CA HIS A 200 9.30 3.06 -16.17
C HIS A 200 10.59 3.58 -15.50
N LEU A 201 10.52 4.66 -14.72
CA LEU A 201 11.67 5.20 -13.98
C LEU A 201 12.21 4.22 -12.94
N ILE A 202 11.32 3.40 -12.35
CA ILE A 202 11.73 2.36 -11.41
C ILE A 202 12.44 1.23 -12.16
N VAL A 203 11.93 0.85 -13.33
CA VAL A 203 12.55 -0.18 -14.18
C VAL A 203 13.93 0.28 -14.63
N GLU A 204 14.07 1.51 -15.12
CA GLU A 204 15.35 2.08 -15.52
C GLU A 204 16.37 2.11 -14.38
N LEU A 205 15.94 2.47 -13.15
CA LEU A 205 16.82 2.50 -11.99
C LEU A 205 17.43 1.13 -11.66
N TYR A 206 16.64 0.06 -11.81
CA TYR A 206 17.08 -1.30 -11.49
C TYR A 206 17.77 -2.02 -12.67
N SER A 207 17.70 -1.47 -13.88
CA SER A 207 18.33 -1.99 -15.09
C SER A 207 19.76 -1.47 -15.29
N LYS A 208 20.20 -0.53 -14.45
CA LYS A 208 21.56 0.04 -14.45
C LYS A 208 22.56 -0.81 -13.70
#